data_a8bcdf5c2d533b89e10c79491696a550
#
_entry.id   a8bcdf5c2d533b89e10c79491696a550
#
_cell.length_a   1.000
_cell.length_b   1.000
_cell.length_c   1.000
_cell.angle_alpha   90.00
_cell.angle_beta   90.00
_cell.angle_gamma   90.00
#
_symmetry.space_group_name_H-M   'P 1'
#
loop_
_entity.id
_entity.type
_entity.pdbx_description
1 polymer ?
#
loop_
_entity_poly.entity_id
_entity_poly.type
_entity_poly.pdbx_seq_one_letter_code
_entity_poly.pdbx_strand_id
1 'polypeptide(L)'
;TIRHIDVKGHYDLIQYNMSLSMGNTEATRYLPQEIELDLNFKFLGNHLEMKYTGWMQYNEVTFCGPEEPSLKRLVRKNYNLSNSYTLSCDTSRLVTDRDSFDLIRPIPLLPVEDSLYQAMEERNQRRIAADTVKKEPTKLQKNLVYLGQIGDALISSYDIDMSKVGSINCSPLINPLLISYSHRNGISYRQVFKYNKLFHDGRLLRIAPQVGYNFTKKELYAKVDMEYLYNPRKHAGFEVHAGNGNRIYSSVVLDQLKQLPDSTFSFDGLELDYFKDIYLNVSHNIEIVNGLRLWTGVSMHRRYTKSSPEVEQRVRSHYNSFAPRIRIEWTPGMYYYMNGPRKVNVGSRYPTFMVDYEQGIRIMNNFGEYERIEASAEQMIRLQGVRSIAYHIGMGCFTNQKDLYFVDYVDFANRNLPQGWNDDIGGTFQSLDGRWYNASSHYVRGNMTYEAPFILLYPVSRLLSFIQKERIYGGILFMPHLNPYIELGYGFATHIFDAGIFIGSEKGKFTSVGCKFTFELFNK
;
A
#
# COMPACT_ATOMS: atom_id res chain seq x y z
N THR A 1 33.51 -7.58 26.25
CA THR A 1 33.39 -7.76 24.78
C THR A 1 32.40 -8.88 24.53
N ILE A 2 31.36 -8.63 23.76
CA ILE A 2 30.39 -9.66 23.36
C ILE A 2 31.11 -10.50 22.31
N ARG A 3 31.21 -11.81 22.55
CA ARG A 3 31.86 -12.75 21.62
C ARG A 3 30.86 -13.62 20.88
N HIS A 4 29.70 -13.80 21.46
CA HIS A 4 28.66 -14.66 20.93
C HIS A 4 27.29 -14.09 21.27
N ILE A 5 26.37 -14.16 20.31
CA ILE A 5 24.99 -13.69 20.45
C ILE A 5 24.09 -14.81 19.93
N ASP A 6 23.24 -15.33 20.82
CA ASP A 6 22.20 -16.28 20.47
C ASP A 6 20.84 -15.57 20.57
N VAL A 7 20.07 -15.64 19.50
CA VAL A 7 18.72 -15.10 19.45
C VAL A 7 17.78 -16.22 19.03
N LYS A 8 16.89 -16.57 19.94
CA LYS A 8 15.80 -17.55 19.67
C LYS A 8 14.48 -16.81 19.68
N GLY A 9 13.69 -17.05 18.69
CA GLY A 9 12.41 -16.38 18.58
C GLY A 9 11.44 -17.12 17.71
N HIS A 10 10.30 -16.51 17.62
CA HIS A 10 9.22 -16.99 16.81
C HIS A 10 8.52 -15.77 16.21
N TYR A 11 8.41 -15.80 14.93
CA TYR A 11 7.72 -14.79 14.17
C TYR A 11 6.73 -15.49 13.27
N ASP A 12 5.46 -15.33 13.56
CA ASP A 12 4.40 -16.02 12.83
C ASP A 12 4.44 -17.53 12.95
N LEU A 13 4.48 -18.16 11.80
CA LEU A 13 4.59 -19.60 11.61
C LEU A 13 6.07 -20.05 11.55
N ILE A 14 7.00 -19.10 11.73
CA ILE A 14 8.44 -19.34 11.62
C ILE A 14 9.05 -19.31 13.02
N GLN A 15 9.64 -20.41 13.42
CA GLN A 15 10.56 -20.44 14.55
C GLN A 15 11.97 -20.21 14.02
N TYR A 16 12.74 -19.35 14.67
CA TYR A 16 14.11 -19.08 14.27
C TYR A 16 15.07 -19.18 15.45
N ASN A 17 16.27 -19.64 15.13
CA ASN A 17 17.41 -19.65 16.01
C ASN A 17 18.59 -19.07 15.25
N MET A 18 19.09 -17.93 15.69
CA MET A 18 20.22 -17.25 15.09
C MET A 18 21.37 -17.23 16.07
N SER A 19 22.52 -17.69 15.65
CA SER A 19 23.78 -17.66 16.39
C SER A 19 24.79 -16.82 15.62
N LEU A 20 25.39 -15.86 16.29
CA LEU A 20 26.36 -14.95 15.72
C LEU A 20 27.65 -15.00 16.55
N SER A 21 28.73 -15.42 15.94
CA SER A 21 30.07 -15.43 16.54
C SER A 21 30.88 -14.26 16.02
N MET A 22 31.51 -13.53 16.94
CA MET A 22 32.38 -12.38 16.63
C MET A 22 33.84 -12.82 16.44
N GLY A 23 34.60 -12.03 15.72
CA GLY A 23 36.02 -12.32 15.47
C GLY A 23 36.88 -12.38 16.73
N ASN A 24 37.90 -13.22 16.65
CA ASN A 24 38.77 -13.51 17.79
C ASN A 24 39.96 -12.56 17.93
N THR A 25 40.30 -11.79 16.89
CA THR A 25 41.41 -10.85 16.92
C THR A 25 40.97 -9.48 17.44
N GLU A 26 41.94 -8.67 17.88
CA GLU A 26 41.63 -7.31 18.35
C GLU A 26 41.00 -6.44 17.28
N ALA A 27 41.43 -6.64 16.01
CA ALA A 27 40.88 -5.94 14.86
C ALA A 27 39.47 -6.39 14.48
N THR A 28 39.11 -7.65 14.72
CA THR A 28 37.83 -8.22 14.28
C THR A 28 36.82 -8.43 15.41
N ARG A 29 37.17 -8.14 16.66
CA ARG A 29 36.35 -8.41 17.85
C ARG A 29 34.95 -7.81 17.87
N TYR A 30 34.66 -6.82 17.02
CA TYR A 30 33.36 -6.19 16.85
C TYR A 30 32.70 -6.52 15.50
N LEU A 31 33.32 -7.41 14.74
CA LEU A 31 32.83 -7.81 13.42
C LEU A 31 32.31 -9.24 13.46
N PRO A 32 31.16 -9.53 12.85
CA PRO A 32 30.66 -10.89 12.78
C PRO A 32 31.58 -11.75 11.92
N GLN A 33 31.96 -12.91 12.43
CA GLN A 33 32.79 -13.87 11.71
C GLN A 33 31.98 -15.04 11.18
N GLU A 34 31.02 -15.51 11.96
CA GLU A 34 30.15 -16.64 11.62
C GLU A 34 28.71 -16.32 12.01
N ILE A 35 27.80 -16.64 11.13
CA ILE A 35 26.36 -16.51 11.33
C ILE A 35 25.73 -17.84 11.00
N GLU A 36 25.00 -18.40 11.95
CA GLU A 36 24.12 -19.54 11.72
C GLU A 36 22.66 -19.11 11.93
N LEU A 37 21.78 -19.48 11.03
CA LEU A 37 20.35 -19.19 11.12
C LEU A 37 19.56 -20.44 10.76
N ASP A 38 18.87 -20.99 11.77
CA ASP A 38 17.94 -22.09 11.59
C ASP A 38 16.51 -21.54 11.58
N LEU A 39 15.78 -21.84 10.52
CA LEU A 39 14.39 -21.47 10.33
C LEU A 39 13.54 -22.73 10.24
N ASN A 40 12.48 -22.75 11.00
CA ASN A 40 11.51 -23.85 11.02
C ASN A 40 10.11 -23.30 10.78
N PHE A 41 9.55 -23.64 9.63
CA PHE A 41 8.24 -23.21 9.20
C PHE A 41 7.25 -24.37 9.18
N LYS A 42 6.09 -24.20 9.84
CA LYS A 42 5.02 -25.20 9.90
C LYS A 42 3.69 -24.58 9.50
N PHE A 43 3.10 -25.07 8.41
CA PHE A 43 1.80 -24.59 7.95
C PHE A 43 1.01 -25.70 7.24
N LEU A 44 -0.24 -25.92 7.67
CA LEU A 44 -1.19 -26.88 7.05
C LEU A 44 -0.59 -28.26 6.73
N GLY A 45 0.20 -28.82 7.67
CA GLY A 45 0.83 -30.11 7.50
C GLY A 45 2.16 -30.08 6.73
N ASN A 46 2.54 -28.95 6.18
CA ASN A 46 3.86 -28.77 5.57
C ASN A 46 4.86 -28.35 6.65
N HIS A 47 6.04 -28.94 6.57
CA HIS A 47 7.17 -28.63 7.44
C HIS A 47 8.38 -28.31 6.56
N LEU A 48 8.88 -27.10 6.69
CA LEU A 48 10.09 -26.66 5.99
C LEU A 48 11.15 -26.27 7.02
N GLU A 49 12.27 -26.91 6.96
CA GLU A 49 13.47 -26.56 7.71
C GLU A 49 14.49 -25.94 6.76
N MET A 50 15.02 -24.80 7.13
CA MET A 50 16.04 -24.10 6.37
C MET A 50 17.19 -23.75 7.30
N LYS A 51 18.39 -24.14 6.94
CA LYS A 51 19.62 -23.77 7.62
C LYS A 51 20.46 -22.86 6.72
N TYR A 52 20.84 -21.73 7.24
CA TYR A 52 21.76 -20.81 6.60
C TYR A 52 23.00 -20.66 7.46
N THR A 53 24.17 -20.81 6.85
CA THR A 53 25.47 -20.60 7.50
C THR A 53 26.27 -19.62 6.66
N GLY A 54 26.74 -18.56 7.27
CA GLY A 54 27.58 -17.53 6.65
C GLY A 54 28.91 -17.42 7.38
N TRP A 55 30.00 -17.40 6.61
CA TRP A 55 31.36 -17.18 7.09
C TRP A 55 31.91 -15.90 6.46
N MET A 56 32.48 -15.02 7.30
CA MET A 56 33.10 -13.78 6.85
C MET A 56 34.58 -13.76 7.18
N GLN A 57 35.40 -13.59 6.14
CA GLN A 57 36.82 -13.42 6.27
C GLN A 57 37.19 -11.97 5.99
N TYR A 58 37.89 -11.35 6.92
CA TYR A 58 38.33 -9.97 6.83
C TYR A 58 39.83 -9.96 6.48
N ASN A 59 40.17 -9.48 5.29
CA ASN A 59 41.57 -9.40 4.85
C ASN A 59 42.25 -8.16 5.41
N GLU A 60 41.50 -7.04 5.56
CA GLU A 60 42.05 -5.81 6.11
C GLU A 60 40.93 -5.08 6.89
N VAL A 61 41.23 -4.64 8.09
CA VAL A 61 40.30 -3.88 8.93
C VAL A 61 40.96 -2.59 9.37
N THR A 62 40.46 -1.48 8.89
CA THR A 62 40.92 -0.14 9.28
C THR A 62 39.89 0.50 10.22
N PHE A 63 40.32 0.87 11.43
CA PHE A 63 39.47 1.62 12.33
C PHE A 63 39.60 3.10 12.01
N CYS A 64 38.52 3.70 11.55
CA CYS A 64 38.40 5.15 11.55
C CYS A 64 38.16 5.58 13.01
N GLY A 65 39.17 6.15 13.66
CA GLY A 65 39.00 6.80 14.96
C GLY A 65 37.95 7.90 14.83
N PRO A 66 37.30 8.30 15.93
CA PRO A 66 36.44 9.46 15.90
C PRO A 66 37.29 10.65 15.42
N GLU A 67 36.94 11.23 14.27
CA GLU A 67 37.45 12.54 13.89
C GLU A 67 37.16 13.47 15.08
N GLU A 68 38.19 14.05 15.66
CA GLU A 68 37.98 15.08 16.70
C GLU A 68 37.04 16.12 16.12
N PRO A 69 35.86 16.35 16.71
CA PRO A 69 34.96 17.33 16.21
C PRO A 69 35.64 18.67 16.29
N SER A 70 36.06 19.20 15.14
CA SER A 70 36.54 20.58 15.07
C SER A 70 35.40 21.47 15.56
N LEU A 71 35.57 22.02 16.77
CA LEU A 71 34.61 22.75 17.60
C LEU A 71 34.04 24.03 16.97
N LYS A 72 34.18 24.25 15.67
CA LYS A 72 33.79 25.51 14.99
C LYS A 72 32.97 25.39 13.73
N ARG A 73 32.45 24.24 13.36
CA ARG A 73 31.37 24.16 12.38
C ARG A 73 30.10 23.75 13.12
N LEU A 74 29.13 24.65 13.20
CA LEU A 74 27.73 24.28 13.31
C LEU A 74 27.52 23.12 12.36
N VAL A 75 27.51 21.88 12.88
CA VAL A 75 27.38 20.66 12.07
C VAL A 75 26.04 20.77 11.40
N ARG A 76 26.08 21.18 10.15
CA ARG A 76 24.90 21.21 9.30
C ARG A 76 24.40 19.77 9.24
N LYS A 77 23.28 19.51 9.89
CA LYS A 77 22.76 18.17 10.08
C LYS A 77 22.67 17.50 8.71
N ASN A 78 23.49 16.46 8.50
CA ASN A 78 23.48 15.76 7.21
C ASN A 78 22.30 14.80 7.20
N TYR A 79 21.30 15.09 6.37
CA TYR A 79 20.12 14.26 6.19
C TYR A 79 20.31 13.15 5.15
N ASN A 80 21.43 13.18 4.43
CA ASN A 80 21.77 12.14 3.46
C ASN A 80 22.46 10.97 4.15
N LEU A 81 21.81 9.82 4.15
CA LEU A 81 22.30 8.58 4.73
C LEU A 81 22.99 7.66 3.69
N SER A 82 23.19 8.15 2.48
CA SER A 82 23.88 7.38 1.45
C SER A 82 25.29 7.02 1.90
N ASN A 83 25.62 5.76 1.76
CA ASN A 83 26.96 5.30 2.08
C ASN A 83 27.97 5.94 1.13
N SER A 84 29.09 6.38 1.67
CA SER A 84 30.21 6.92 0.89
C SER A 84 31.10 5.84 0.26
N TYR A 85 30.77 4.58 0.45
CA TYR A 85 31.51 3.46 -0.12
C TYR A 85 30.79 2.88 -1.34
N THR A 86 31.55 2.39 -2.28
CA THR A 86 31.05 1.64 -3.43
C THR A 86 31.32 0.16 -3.18
N LEU A 87 30.26 -0.66 -3.15
CA LEU A 87 30.40 -2.10 -3.13
C LEU A 87 30.59 -2.59 -4.57
N SER A 88 31.74 -3.13 -4.90
CA SER A 88 31.96 -3.84 -6.17
C SER A 88 32.15 -5.33 -5.87
N CYS A 89 31.30 -6.16 -6.47
CA CYS A 89 31.46 -7.60 -6.41
C CYS A 89 32.21 -8.06 -7.64
N ASP A 90 33.35 -8.73 -7.44
CA ASP A 90 34.07 -9.37 -8.52
C ASP A 90 33.38 -10.71 -8.82
N THR A 91 32.54 -10.70 -9.85
CA THR A 91 31.80 -11.90 -10.29
C THR A 91 32.72 -12.95 -10.96
N SER A 92 33.95 -12.57 -11.35
CA SER A 92 34.91 -13.51 -11.94
C SER A 92 35.43 -14.55 -10.93
N ARG A 93 35.28 -14.26 -9.64
CA ARG A 93 35.66 -15.17 -8.54
C ARG A 93 34.50 -15.99 -7.98
N LEU A 94 33.32 -15.87 -8.58
CA LEU A 94 32.18 -16.72 -8.19
C LEU A 94 32.50 -18.16 -8.65
N VAL A 95 32.75 -19.02 -7.68
CA VAL A 95 32.90 -20.45 -7.92
C VAL A 95 31.51 -21.04 -8.10
N THR A 96 31.21 -21.44 -9.33
CA THR A 96 29.90 -22.03 -9.69
C THR A 96 29.94 -23.55 -9.69
N ASP A 97 31.16 -24.11 -9.73
CA ASP A 97 31.37 -25.54 -9.71
C ASP A 97 31.46 -26.05 -8.26
N ARG A 98 30.68 -27.08 -7.97
CA ARG A 98 30.56 -27.66 -6.63
C ARG A 98 31.88 -28.19 -6.11
N ASP A 99 32.59 -28.95 -6.95
CA ASP A 99 33.81 -29.61 -6.52
C ASP A 99 34.91 -28.59 -6.15
N SER A 100 34.99 -27.51 -6.92
CA SER A 100 35.88 -26.39 -6.63
C SER A 100 35.45 -25.62 -5.39
N PHE A 101 34.13 -25.48 -5.13
CA PHE A 101 33.61 -24.83 -3.94
C PHE A 101 33.86 -25.65 -2.67
N ASP A 102 33.72 -26.97 -2.74
CA ASP A 102 33.96 -27.86 -1.59
C ASP A 102 35.42 -27.84 -1.14
N LEU A 103 36.37 -27.56 -2.05
CA LEU A 103 37.80 -27.39 -1.71
C LEU A 103 38.08 -26.10 -0.91
N ILE A 104 37.28 -25.05 -1.10
CA ILE A 104 37.48 -23.77 -0.44
C ILE A 104 36.47 -23.53 0.68
N ARG A 105 35.56 -24.47 0.90
CA ARG A 105 34.49 -24.38 1.89
C ARG A 105 35.05 -24.24 3.30
N PRO A 106 34.77 -23.14 4.04
CA PRO A 106 35.33 -22.94 5.37
C PRO A 106 34.68 -23.84 6.43
N ILE A 107 33.46 -24.28 6.21
CA ILE A 107 32.69 -25.15 7.11
C ILE A 107 32.35 -26.43 6.35
N PRO A 108 32.80 -27.63 6.80
CA PRO A 108 32.51 -28.89 6.13
C PRO A 108 31.01 -29.20 6.22
N LEU A 109 30.50 -29.91 5.20
CA LEU A 109 29.12 -30.40 5.22
C LEU A 109 28.94 -31.43 6.33
N LEU A 110 27.75 -31.38 6.95
CA LEU A 110 27.30 -32.47 7.81
C LEU A 110 26.95 -33.70 6.96
N PRO A 111 27.14 -34.94 7.47
CA PRO A 111 26.81 -36.14 6.71
C PRO A 111 25.39 -36.20 6.16
N VAL A 112 24.42 -35.59 6.88
CA VAL A 112 23.03 -35.47 6.44
C VAL A 112 22.92 -34.52 5.25
N GLU A 113 23.61 -33.39 5.30
CA GLU A 113 23.63 -32.41 4.21
C GLU A 113 24.24 -32.99 2.95
N ASP A 114 25.36 -33.70 3.08
CA ASP A 114 26.00 -34.37 1.95
C ASP A 114 25.09 -35.41 1.29
N SER A 115 24.39 -36.21 2.07
CA SER A 115 23.40 -37.15 1.57
C SER A 115 22.24 -36.50 0.84
N LEU A 116 21.77 -35.34 1.30
CA LEU A 116 20.71 -34.55 0.64
C LEU A 116 21.21 -33.98 -0.70
N TYR A 117 22.43 -33.47 -0.76
CA TYR A 117 23.03 -32.98 -2.00
C TYR A 117 23.20 -34.09 -3.02
N GLN A 118 23.68 -35.27 -2.61
CA GLN A 118 23.80 -36.43 -3.48
C GLN A 118 22.44 -36.88 -4.03
N ALA A 119 21.40 -36.94 -3.18
CA ALA A 119 20.04 -37.28 -3.60
C ALA A 119 19.45 -36.26 -4.58
N MET A 120 19.77 -34.97 -4.38
CA MET A 120 19.35 -33.91 -5.28
C MET A 120 20.05 -34.00 -6.64
N GLU A 121 21.34 -34.28 -6.65
CA GLU A 121 22.13 -34.46 -7.88
C GLU A 121 21.63 -35.65 -8.69
N GLU A 122 21.39 -36.79 -8.05
CA GLU A 122 20.79 -37.95 -8.70
C GLU A 122 19.41 -37.64 -9.29
N ARG A 123 18.59 -36.87 -8.57
CA ARG A 123 17.28 -36.46 -9.07
C ARG A 123 17.40 -35.55 -10.30
N ASN A 124 18.36 -34.63 -10.32
CA ASN A 124 18.62 -33.75 -11.44
C ASN A 124 19.13 -34.55 -12.65
N GLN A 125 20.06 -35.49 -12.44
CA GLN A 125 20.58 -36.37 -13.51
C GLN A 125 19.47 -37.26 -14.10
N ARG A 126 18.58 -37.81 -13.26
CA ARG A 126 17.38 -38.54 -13.72
C ARG A 126 16.45 -37.66 -14.54
N ARG A 127 16.28 -36.38 -14.15
CA ARG A 127 15.46 -35.41 -14.88
C ARG A 127 16.05 -35.08 -16.24
N ILE A 128 17.36 -34.79 -16.30
CA ILE A 128 18.09 -34.52 -17.55
C ILE A 128 18.05 -35.75 -18.45
N ALA A 129 18.27 -36.96 -17.91
CA ALA A 129 18.17 -38.22 -18.65
C ALA A 129 16.75 -38.47 -19.20
N ALA A 130 15.72 -38.12 -18.44
CA ALA A 130 14.32 -38.22 -18.88
C ALA A 130 13.98 -37.22 -19.99
N ASP A 131 14.52 -36.01 -19.90
CA ASP A 131 14.34 -34.96 -20.93
C ASP A 131 15.09 -35.26 -22.23
N THR A 132 16.19 -36.06 -22.16
CA THR A 132 16.96 -36.45 -23.34
C THR A 132 16.31 -37.63 -24.10
N VAL A 133 15.48 -38.44 -23.42
CA VAL A 133 14.69 -39.51 -24.07
C VAL A 133 13.36 -38.93 -24.52
N LYS A 134 13.33 -38.03 -25.49
CA LYS A 134 12.11 -37.57 -26.14
C LYS A 134 11.52 -38.72 -26.96
N LYS A 135 10.62 -39.51 -26.34
CA LYS A 135 9.61 -40.27 -27.10
C LYS A 135 8.72 -39.25 -27.81
N GLU A 136 8.58 -39.36 -29.13
CA GLU A 136 7.63 -38.51 -29.85
C GLU A 136 6.24 -38.63 -29.21
N PRO A 137 5.67 -37.54 -28.71
CA PRO A 137 4.40 -37.57 -28.01
C PRO A 137 3.30 -38.01 -29.02
N THR A 138 2.48 -38.97 -28.63
CA THR A 138 1.30 -39.40 -29.37
C THR A 138 0.36 -38.21 -29.62
N LYS A 139 -0.42 -38.23 -30.71
CA LYS A 139 -1.39 -37.15 -31.03
C LYS A 139 -2.26 -36.75 -29.84
N LEU A 140 -2.63 -37.70 -29.00
CA LEU A 140 -3.44 -37.48 -27.79
C LEU A 140 -2.66 -36.73 -26.71
N GLN A 141 -1.36 -37.03 -26.53
CA GLN A 141 -0.48 -36.33 -25.62
C GLN A 141 -0.17 -34.90 -26.10
N LYS A 142 0.00 -34.70 -27.41
CA LYS A 142 0.14 -33.35 -28.01
C LYS A 142 -1.10 -32.49 -27.74
N ASN A 143 -2.29 -33.05 -27.87
CA ASN A 143 -3.53 -32.34 -27.59
C ASN A 143 -3.74 -32.05 -26.10
N LEU A 144 -3.34 -32.96 -25.20
CA LEU A 144 -3.39 -32.75 -23.76
C LEU A 144 -2.39 -31.69 -23.30
N VAL A 145 -1.16 -31.71 -23.86
CA VAL A 145 -0.15 -30.68 -23.59
C VAL A 145 -0.61 -29.33 -24.12
N TYR A 146 -1.23 -29.28 -25.30
CA TYR A 146 -1.80 -28.05 -25.87
C TYR A 146 -2.96 -27.51 -25.03
N LEU A 147 -3.86 -28.37 -24.52
CA LEU A 147 -4.91 -28.00 -23.58
C LEU A 147 -4.34 -27.55 -22.23
N GLY A 148 -3.27 -28.19 -21.75
CA GLY A 148 -2.53 -27.76 -20.55
C GLY A 148 -1.91 -26.38 -20.74
N GLN A 149 -1.26 -26.13 -21.87
CA GLN A 149 -0.68 -24.82 -22.21
C GLN A 149 -1.75 -23.71 -22.33
N ILE A 150 -2.92 -24.03 -22.91
CA ILE A 150 -4.07 -23.11 -22.93
C ILE A 150 -4.58 -22.88 -21.51
N GLY A 151 -4.71 -23.93 -20.71
CA GLY A 151 -5.09 -23.82 -19.29
C GLY A 151 -4.13 -22.95 -18.50
N ASP A 152 -2.85 -23.18 -18.64
CA ASP A 152 -1.81 -22.36 -18.00
C ASP A 152 -1.84 -20.90 -18.48
N ALA A 153 -2.03 -20.67 -19.77
CA ALA A 153 -2.17 -19.32 -20.34
C ALA A 153 -3.45 -18.59 -19.88
N LEU A 154 -4.49 -19.33 -19.51
CA LEU A 154 -5.74 -18.77 -18.99
C LEU A 154 -5.64 -18.43 -17.49
N ILE A 155 -4.85 -19.17 -16.73
CA ILE A 155 -4.77 -19.09 -15.27
C ILE A 155 -3.53 -18.32 -14.80
N SER A 156 -2.43 -18.32 -15.57
CA SER A 156 -1.18 -17.66 -15.23
C SER A 156 -1.12 -16.24 -15.79
N SER A 157 -0.49 -15.34 -15.06
CA SER A 157 -0.16 -14.01 -15.58
C SER A 157 0.87 -14.14 -16.70
N TYR A 158 0.70 -13.37 -17.73
CA TYR A 158 1.59 -13.38 -18.89
C TYR A 158 2.58 -12.21 -18.77
N ASP A 159 3.83 -12.54 -18.54
CA ASP A 159 4.91 -11.57 -18.47
C ASP A 159 5.75 -11.65 -19.77
N ILE A 160 5.70 -10.58 -20.55
CA ILE A 160 6.50 -10.41 -21.74
C ILE A 160 7.61 -9.41 -21.42
N ASP A 161 8.81 -9.89 -21.24
CA ASP A 161 9.97 -9.03 -21.07
C ASP A 161 10.60 -8.74 -22.45
N MET A 162 10.52 -7.47 -22.86
CA MET A 162 11.16 -6.96 -24.06
C MET A 162 12.38 -6.12 -23.65
N SER A 163 13.46 -6.74 -23.27
CA SER A 163 14.68 -6.21 -22.63
C SER A 163 15.08 -4.75 -22.91
N LYS A 164 14.79 -4.20 -24.09
CA LYS A 164 15.05 -2.81 -24.48
C LYS A 164 13.82 -1.90 -24.42
N VAL A 165 12.63 -2.45 -24.53
CA VAL A 165 11.37 -1.68 -24.64
C VAL A 165 10.67 -1.60 -23.28
N GLY A 166 10.80 -2.59 -22.43
CA GLY A 166 10.14 -2.68 -21.13
C GLY A 166 9.45 -4.02 -20.95
N SER A 167 8.70 -4.17 -19.87
CA SER A 167 7.93 -5.38 -19.58
C SER A 167 6.43 -5.12 -19.67
N ILE A 168 5.71 -6.07 -20.25
CA ILE A 168 4.24 -6.07 -20.27
C ILE A 168 3.78 -7.25 -19.44
N ASN A 169 2.99 -6.97 -18.42
CA ASN A 169 2.31 -7.96 -17.62
C ASN A 169 0.81 -7.92 -17.92
N CYS A 170 0.26 -9.05 -18.30
CA CYS A 170 -1.17 -9.23 -18.52
C CYS A 170 -1.73 -10.09 -17.40
N SER A 171 -2.79 -9.65 -16.73
CA SER A 171 -3.45 -10.49 -15.73
C SER A 171 -4.06 -11.73 -16.40
N PRO A 172 -4.15 -12.86 -15.66
CA PRO A 172 -4.77 -14.09 -16.16
C PRO A 172 -6.21 -13.82 -16.62
N LEU A 173 -6.65 -14.48 -17.68
CA LEU A 173 -8.02 -14.33 -18.18
C LEU A 173 -9.05 -14.91 -17.21
N ILE A 174 -8.71 -16.03 -16.56
CA ILE A 174 -9.57 -16.69 -15.55
C ILE A 174 -8.95 -16.47 -14.18
N ASN A 175 -9.23 -15.32 -13.58
CA ASN A 175 -8.83 -15.01 -12.20
C ASN A 175 -10.08 -14.58 -11.42
N PRO A 176 -10.45 -15.30 -10.35
CA PRO A 176 -11.59 -14.91 -9.52
C PRO A 176 -11.49 -13.49 -8.96
N LEU A 177 -10.27 -12.98 -8.75
CA LEU A 177 -10.01 -11.62 -8.26
C LEU A 177 -10.35 -10.53 -9.28
N LEU A 178 -10.50 -10.88 -10.55
CA LEU A 178 -10.91 -9.96 -11.63
C LEU A 178 -12.43 -9.93 -11.80
N ILE A 179 -13.14 -10.84 -11.14
CA ILE A 179 -14.60 -10.87 -11.08
C ILE A 179 -15.02 -10.17 -9.80
N SER A 180 -15.84 -9.17 -9.90
CA SER A 180 -16.43 -8.50 -8.75
C SER A 180 -17.95 -8.64 -8.80
N TYR A 181 -18.53 -8.86 -7.62
CA TYR A 181 -19.97 -8.88 -7.43
C TYR A 181 -20.37 -7.85 -6.38
N SER A 182 -21.36 -7.07 -6.70
CA SER A 182 -22.05 -6.25 -5.71
C SER A 182 -23.55 -6.37 -5.92
N HIS A 183 -24.33 -6.30 -4.84
CA HIS A 183 -25.78 -6.42 -4.92
C HIS A 183 -26.40 -5.39 -5.88
N ARG A 184 -25.81 -4.20 -5.96
CA ARG A 184 -26.31 -3.09 -6.79
C ARG A 184 -25.77 -3.10 -8.22
N ASN A 185 -24.52 -3.48 -8.42
CA ASN A 185 -23.90 -3.50 -9.76
C ASN A 185 -23.96 -4.87 -10.45
N GLY A 186 -24.33 -5.92 -9.70
CA GLY A 186 -24.28 -7.29 -10.20
C GLY A 186 -22.84 -7.76 -10.44
N ILE A 187 -22.69 -8.66 -11.40
CA ILE A 187 -21.40 -9.25 -11.76
C ILE A 187 -20.68 -8.35 -12.76
N SER A 188 -19.42 -8.08 -12.51
CA SER A 188 -18.53 -7.40 -13.44
C SER A 188 -17.20 -8.12 -13.55
N TYR A 189 -16.61 -8.10 -14.73
CA TYR A 189 -15.30 -8.64 -15.05
C TYR A 189 -14.38 -7.52 -15.52
N ARG A 190 -13.10 -7.54 -15.13
CA ARG A 190 -12.11 -6.59 -15.59
C ARG A 190 -10.82 -7.29 -15.98
N GLN A 191 -10.20 -6.82 -17.05
CA GLN A 191 -8.87 -7.23 -17.46
C GLN A 191 -7.89 -6.08 -17.23
N VAL A 192 -6.73 -6.40 -16.69
CA VAL A 192 -5.69 -5.42 -16.35
C VAL A 192 -4.42 -5.74 -17.14
N PHE A 193 -3.88 -4.73 -17.79
CA PHE A 193 -2.58 -4.78 -18.44
C PHE A 193 -1.66 -3.81 -17.73
N LYS A 194 -0.40 -4.19 -17.54
CA LYS A 194 0.60 -3.32 -16.92
C LYS A 194 1.82 -3.26 -17.81
N TYR A 195 2.16 -2.09 -18.27
CA TYR A 195 3.40 -1.82 -18.97
C TYR A 195 4.35 -1.07 -18.04
N ASN A 196 5.57 -1.57 -17.86
CA ASN A 196 6.60 -0.96 -17.03
C ASN A 196 7.87 -0.82 -17.86
N LYS A 197 8.44 0.39 -17.84
CA LYS A 197 9.75 0.67 -18.46
C LYS A 197 10.62 1.45 -17.49
N LEU A 198 11.70 0.81 -17.07
CA LEU A 198 12.76 1.46 -16.33
C LEU A 198 13.85 1.89 -17.33
N PHE A 199 14.14 3.19 -17.36
CA PHE A 199 15.20 3.75 -18.18
C PHE A 199 16.55 3.67 -17.45
N HIS A 200 17.64 3.72 -18.19
CA HIS A 200 19.01 3.59 -17.66
C HIS A 200 19.37 4.69 -16.64
N ASP A 201 18.79 5.86 -16.78
CA ASP A 201 18.94 7.01 -15.89
C ASP A 201 18.01 7.01 -14.67
N GLY A 202 17.28 5.91 -14.45
CA GLY A 202 16.36 5.71 -13.33
C GLY A 202 14.97 6.31 -13.54
N ARG A 203 14.67 6.91 -14.70
CA ARG A 203 13.30 7.30 -15.05
C ARG A 203 12.42 6.06 -15.15
N LEU A 204 11.16 6.20 -14.79
CA LEU A 204 10.19 5.11 -14.77
C LEU A 204 8.92 5.53 -15.49
N LEU A 205 8.46 4.71 -16.42
CA LEU A 205 7.15 4.84 -17.06
C LEU A 205 6.33 3.61 -16.73
N ARG A 206 5.17 3.82 -16.13
CA ARG A 206 4.15 2.80 -15.89
C ARG A 206 2.86 3.20 -16.57
N ILE A 207 2.23 2.28 -17.26
CA ILE A 207 0.92 2.46 -17.87
C ILE A 207 0.11 1.22 -17.54
N ALA A 208 -1.04 1.39 -16.90
CA ALA A 208 -1.91 0.30 -16.48
C ALA A 208 -3.34 0.48 -17.05
N PRO A 209 -3.55 0.18 -18.33
CA PRO A 209 -4.88 0.15 -18.89
C PRO A 209 -5.69 -1.02 -18.33
N GLN A 210 -6.94 -0.75 -18.02
CA GLN A 210 -7.93 -1.71 -17.56
C GLN A 210 -9.17 -1.61 -18.44
N VAL A 211 -9.70 -2.74 -18.84
CA VAL A 211 -10.96 -2.83 -19.57
C VAL A 211 -11.87 -3.79 -18.82
N GLY A 212 -13.09 -3.39 -18.61
CA GLY A 212 -14.05 -4.22 -17.90
C GLY A 212 -15.45 -4.16 -18.48
N TYR A 213 -16.23 -5.18 -18.16
CA TYR A 213 -17.60 -5.31 -18.60
C TYR A 213 -18.50 -5.67 -17.43
N ASN A 214 -19.58 -4.92 -17.29
CA ASN A 214 -20.63 -5.21 -16.32
C ASN A 214 -21.75 -5.99 -17.01
N PHE A 215 -21.93 -7.25 -16.61
CA PHE A 215 -22.91 -8.16 -17.24
C PHE A 215 -24.35 -7.78 -16.93
N THR A 216 -24.61 -7.28 -15.72
CA THR A 216 -25.95 -6.94 -15.28
C THR A 216 -26.46 -5.67 -15.97
N LYS A 217 -25.59 -4.66 -16.11
CA LYS A 217 -25.92 -3.38 -16.72
C LYS A 217 -25.62 -3.32 -18.22
N LYS A 218 -24.95 -4.34 -18.76
CA LYS A 218 -24.50 -4.44 -20.16
C LYS A 218 -23.65 -3.24 -20.59
N GLU A 219 -22.72 -2.82 -19.72
CA GLU A 219 -21.89 -1.64 -19.92
C GLU A 219 -20.41 -1.98 -19.98
N LEU A 220 -19.71 -1.40 -20.95
CA LEU A 220 -18.26 -1.44 -21.06
C LEU A 220 -17.66 -0.25 -20.29
N TYR A 221 -16.61 -0.49 -19.53
CA TYR A 221 -15.82 0.55 -18.88
C TYR A 221 -14.33 0.37 -19.14
N ALA A 222 -13.65 1.48 -19.22
CA ALA A 222 -12.20 1.52 -19.39
C ALA A 222 -11.58 2.50 -18.41
N LYS A 223 -10.39 2.16 -17.94
CA LYS A 223 -9.59 3.00 -17.06
C LYS A 223 -8.13 2.92 -17.50
N VAL A 224 -7.43 4.03 -17.46
CA VAL A 224 -5.99 4.09 -17.72
C VAL A 224 -5.34 4.85 -16.57
N ASP A 225 -4.40 4.20 -15.90
CA ASP A 225 -3.51 4.82 -14.93
C ASP A 225 -2.11 4.91 -15.56
N MET A 226 -1.53 6.09 -15.61
CA MET A 226 -0.18 6.35 -16.15
C MET A 226 0.62 7.12 -15.12
N GLU A 227 1.84 6.65 -14.86
CA GLU A 227 2.84 7.31 -14.02
C GLU A 227 4.12 7.48 -14.83
N TYR A 228 4.64 8.69 -14.93
CA TYR A 228 5.93 8.97 -15.55
C TYR A 228 6.83 9.73 -14.60
N LEU A 229 7.77 9.03 -13.97
CA LEU A 229 8.80 9.60 -13.10
C LEU A 229 9.99 10.05 -13.97
N TYR A 230 10.07 11.35 -14.27
CA TYR A 230 11.12 11.88 -15.13
C TYR A 230 12.39 12.31 -14.37
N ASN A 231 12.28 12.61 -13.07
CA ASN A 231 13.43 12.92 -12.22
C ASN A 231 13.35 12.17 -10.89
N PRO A 232 13.97 11.00 -10.80
CA PRO A 232 13.91 10.14 -9.61
C PRO A 232 14.64 10.72 -8.39
N ARG A 233 15.56 11.69 -8.58
CA ARG A 233 16.24 12.37 -7.48
C ARG A 233 15.34 13.37 -6.75
N LYS A 234 14.40 13.97 -7.46
CA LYS A 234 13.45 14.97 -6.95
C LYS A 234 12.04 14.40 -6.82
N HIS A 235 11.84 13.11 -6.95
CA HIS A 235 10.51 12.49 -7.03
C HIS A 235 9.58 13.23 -8.00
N ALA A 236 10.17 13.79 -9.10
CA ALA A 236 9.39 14.59 -10.03
C ALA A 236 8.78 13.71 -11.11
N GLY A 237 7.47 13.79 -11.25
CA GLY A 237 6.71 12.96 -12.17
C GLY A 237 5.35 13.52 -12.50
N PHE A 238 4.75 12.93 -13.52
CA PHE A 238 3.37 13.15 -13.93
C PHE A 238 2.57 11.88 -13.66
N GLU A 239 1.35 12.07 -13.16
CA GLU A 239 0.37 11.02 -13.01
C GLU A 239 -0.89 11.40 -13.79
N VAL A 240 -1.41 10.47 -14.57
CA VAL A 240 -2.63 10.64 -15.35
C VAL A 240 -3.56 9.49 -15.06
N HIS A 241 -4.75 9.81 -14.60
CA HIS A 241 -5.82 8.86 -14.34
C HIS A 241 -7.02 9.25 -15.19
N ALA A 242 -7.36 8.42 -16.15
CA ALA A 242 -8.51 8.65 -17.01
C ALA A 242 -9.39 7.42 -17.03
N GLY A 243 -10.69 7.63 -17.11
CA GLY A 243 -11.60 6.49 -17.22
C GLY A 243 -13.06 6.90 -17.32
N ASN A 244 -13.86 5.90 -17.64
CA ASN A 244 -15.30 5.95 -17.50
C ASN A 244 -15.74 4.80 -16.59
N GLY A 245 -16.74 5.01 -15.79
CA GLY A 245 -17.25 3.95 -14.93
C GLY A 245 -18.44 4.38 -14.12
N ASN A 246 -19.08 3.40 -13.54
CA ASN A 246 -20.14 3.65 -12.59
C ASN A 246 -19.55 3.77 -11.20
N ARG A 247 -19.79 4.87 -10.55
CA ARG A 247 -19.51 5.02 -9.12
C ARG A 247 -20.78 4.78 -8.33
N ILE A 248 -20.67 3.97 -7.29
CA ILE A 248 -21.79 3.69 -6.41
C ILE A 248 -21.93 4.88 -5.47
N TYR A 249 -23.16 5.38 -5.32
CA TYR A 249 -23.49 6.21 -4.19
C TYR A 249 -23.24 5.40 -2.91
N SER A 250 -22.60 5.98 -1.93
CA SER A 250 -22.55 5.39 -0.60
C SER A 250 -23.99 5.18 -0.14
N SER A 251 -24.32 4.03 0.45
CA SER A 251 -25.65 3.76 1.03
C SER A 251 -26.08 4.86 2.00
N VAL A 252 -25.12 5.46 2.63
CA VAL A 252 -25.17 6.57 3.54
C VAL A 252 -25.71 7.84 2.89
N VAL A 253 -25.25 8.18 1.69
CA VAL A 253 -25.78 9.35 0.94
C VAL A 253 -27.22 9.10 0.51
N LEU A 254 -27.55 7.87 0.14
CA LEU A 254 -28.92 7.50 -0.21
C LEU A 254 -29.87 7.59 0.98
N ASP A 255 -29.44 7.12 2.15
CA ASP A 255 -30.24 7.19 3.36
C ASP A 255 -30.47 8.65 3.80
N GLN A 256 -29.51 9.53 3.54
CA GLN A 256 -29.64 10.95 3.82
C GLN A 256 -30.58 11.67 2.86
N LEU A 257 -30.52 11.35 1.58
CA LEU A 257 -31.47 11.86 0.60
C LEU A 257 -32.88 11.41 0.93
N LYS A 258 -33.06 10.21 1.50
CA LYS A 258 -34.36 9.68 2.01
C LYS A 258 -34.86 10.39 3.25
N GLN A 259 -33.98 10.95 4.07
CA GLN A 259 -34.34 11.63 5.34
C GLN A 259 -34.55 13.14 5.20
N LEU A 260 -34.49 13.72 4.02
CA LEU A 260 -34.83 15.11 3.79
C LEU A 260 -36.31 15.34 4.16
N PRO A 261 -36.63 16.41 4.93
CA PRO A 261 -37.93 16.56 5.57
C PRO A 261 -39.12 16.83 4.66
N ASP A 262 -38.96 16.73 3.37
CA ASP A 262 -40.02 16.95 2.40
C ASP A 262 -40.78 15.64 2.14
N SER A 263 -41.79 15.39 2.93
CA SER A 263 -42.60 14.16 3.02
C SER A 263 -43.40 13.80 1.75
N THR A 264 -43.28 14.54 0.68
CA THR A 264 -44.03 14.31 -0.56
C THR A 264 -43.30 13.47 -1.60
N PHE A 265 -42.05 13.10 -1.33
CA PHE A 265 -41.22 12.39 -2.29
C PHE A 265 -40.93 10.95 -1.84
N SER A 266 -41.38 9.96 -2.60
CA SER A 266 -41.06 8.55 -2.39
C SER A 266 -39.73 8.25 -3.07
N PHE A 267 -38.71 7.92 -2.27
CA PHE A 267 -37.38 7.48 -2.77
C PHE A 267 -37.35 5.99 -3.11
N ASP A 268 -38.45 5.26 -2.90
CA ASP A 268 -38.46 3.79 -3.04
C ASP A 268 -38.37 3.28 -4.49
N GLY A 269 -38.59 4.16 -5.46
CA GLY A 269 -38.43 3.83 -6.89
C GLY A 269 -37.19 4.43 -7.56
N LEU A 270 -36.30 5.05 -6.79
CA LEU A 270 -35.16 5.76 -7.35
C LEU A 270 -34.00 4.82 -7.61
N GLU A 271 -33.64 4.64 -8.87
CA GLU A 271 -32.36 4.05 -9.29
C GLU A 271 -31.17 4.99 -9.04
N LEU A 272 -31.10 5.64 -7.87
CA LEU A 272 -29.97 6.44 -7.43
C LEU A 272 -28.79 5.57 -6.95
N ASP A 273 -28.76 4.32 -7.32
CA ASP A 273 -27.77 3.38 -6.85
C ASP A 273 -26.36 3.66 -7.37
N TYR A 274 -26.25 4.40 -8.44
CA TYR A 274 -24.97 4.76 -9.02
C TYR A 274 -25.07 5.97 -9.96
N PHE A 275 -23.94 6.63 -10.16
CA PHE A 275 -23.79 7.67 -11.18
C PHE A 275 -22.64 7.31 -12.12
N LYS A 276 -22.76 7.69 -13.38
CA LYS A 276 -21.68 7.60 -14.34
C LYS A 276 -20.72 8.73 -14.15
N ASP A 277 -19.43 8.43 -14.15
CA ASP A 277 -18.36 9.41 -14.03
C ASP A 277 -17.35 9.16 -15.16
N ILE A 278 -17.22 10.12 -16.04
CA ILE A 278 -16.13 10.19 -17.01
C ILE A 278 -15.14 11.18 -16.42
N TYR A 279 -13.92 10.74 -16.15
CA TYR A 279 -12.95 11.56 -15.47
C TYR A 279 -11.59 11.55 -16.14
N LEU A 280 -10.91 12.67 -15.99
CA LEU A 280 -9.51 12.87 -16.34
C LEU A 280 -8.84 13.65 -15.20
N ASN A 281 -7.93 13.00 -14.49
CA ASN A 281 -7.11 13.63 -13.46
C ASN A 281 -5.67 13.65 -13.96
N VAL A 282 -5.09 14.81 -14.04
CA VAL A 282 -3.67 15.01 -14.41
C VAL A 282 -3.01 15.68 -13.24
N SER A 283 -1.92 15.12 -12.76
CA SER A 283 -1.15 15.70 -11.68
C SER A 283 0.34 15.67 -11.95
N HIS A 284 1.04 16.62 -11.36
CA HIS A 284 2.48 16.74 -11.36
C HIS A 284 2.96 16.86 -9.93
N ASN A 285 3.94 16.07 -9.55
CA ASN A 285 4.60 16.15 -8.25
C ASN A 285 6.09 16.46 -8.42
N ILE A 286 6.66 17.19 -7.48
CA ILE A 286 8.08 17.50 -7.44
C ILE A 286 8.53 17.82 -6.01
N GLU A 287 9.64 17.26 -5.59
CA GLU A 287 10.33 17.66 -4.38
C GLU A 287 11.25 18.85 -4.69
N ILE A 288 10.85 20.06 -4.26
CA ILE A 288 11.56 21.31 -4.52
C ILE A 288 12.88 21.32 -3.76
N VAL A 289 12.79 21.10 -2.44
CA VAL A 289 13.91 20.91 -1.54
C VAL A 289 13.65 19.68 -0.67
N ASN A 290 14.67 19.16 -0.01
CA ASN A 290 14.55 17.96 0.80
C ASN A 290 13.40 18.04 1.81
N GLY A 291 12.41 17.17 1.65
CA GLY A 291 11.22 17.09 2.48
C GLY A 291 10.12 18.11 2.14
N LEU A 292 10.30 18.99 1.17
CA LEU A 292 9.26 19.91 0.68
C LEU A 292 8.80 19.48 -0.72
N ARG A 293 7.59 18.96 -0.80
CA ARG A 293 6.96 18.48 -2.02
C ARG A 293 5.85 19.42 -2.46
N LEU A 294 5.83 19.75 -3.73
CA LEU A 294 4.72 20.44 -4.39
C LEU A 294 4.00 19.43 -5.28
N TRP A 295 2.72 19.37 -5.12
CA TRP A 295 1.83 18.62 -5.98
C TRP A 295 0.82 19.59 -6.61
N THR A 296 0.72 19.57 -7.93
CA THR A 296 -0.23 20.37 -8.69
C THR A 296 -1.05 19.44 -9.57
N GLY A 297 -2.31 19.71 -9.73
CA GLY A 297 -3.16 18.85 -10.55
C GLY A 297 -4.41 19.55 -11.03
N VAL A 298 -5.06 18.91 -11.97
CA VAL A 298 -6.37 19.29 -12.48
C VAL A 298 -7.23 18.05 -12.53
N SER A 299 -8.42 18.13 -11.95
CA SER A 299 -9.44 17.08 -12.00
C SER A 299 -10.61 17.56 -12.85
N MET A 300 -10.97 16.74 -13.83
CA MET A 300 -12.10 16.96 -14.71
C MET A 300 -13.06 15.78 -14.53
N HIS A 301 -14.32 16.09 -14.25
CA HIS A 301 -15.36 15.09 -14.12
C HIS A 301 -16.58 15.48 -14.94
N ARG A 302 -17.15 14.51 -15.61
CA ARG A 302 -18.46 14.59 -16.22
C ARG A 302 -19.33 13.52 -15.59
N ARG A 303 -20.22 13.96 -14.70
CA ARG A 303 -21.07 13.09 -13.90
C ARG A 303 -22.50 13.19 -14.38
N TYR A 304 -23.17 12.06 -14.52
CA TYR A 304 -24.57 12.01 -14.84
C TYR A 304 -25.25 10.82 -14.19
N THR A 305 -26.47 11.09 -13.71
CA THR A 305 -27.34 10.09 -13.12
C THR A 305 -28.40 9.68 -14.12
N LYS A 306 -28.75 8.40 -14.15
CA LYS A 306 -29.99 7.95 -14.76
C LYS A 306 -31.06 8.10 -13.70
N SER A 307 -31.83 9.17 -13.71
CA SER A 307 -32.86 9.42 -12.72
C SER A 307 -34.21 9.67 -13.36
N SER A 308 -35.27 9.46 -12.57
CA SER A 308 -36.63 9.85 -12.97
C SER A 308 -36.74 11.38 -13.03
N PRO A 309 -37.66 11.96 -13.82
CA PRO A 309 -37.85 13.41 -13.94
C PRO A 309 -38.05 14.12 -12.60
N GLU A 310 -38.61 13.45 -11.61
CA GLU A 310 -38.88 13.98 -10.26
C GLU A 310 -37.60 14.16 -9.43
N VAL A 311 -36.56 13.34 -9.69
CA VAL A 311 -35.24 13.44 -9.07
C VAL A 311 -34.39 14.51 -9.73
N GLU A 312 -34.56 14.71 -11.04
CA GLU A 312 -33.85 15.77 -11.77
C GLU A 312 -34.13 17.17 -11.23
N GLN A 313 -35.25 17.37 -10.56
CA GLN A 313 -35.55 18.63 -9.90
C GLN A 313 -34.73 18.87 -8.61
N ARG A 314 -34.26 17.81 -7.96
CA ARG A 314 -33.55 17.89 -6.68
C ARG A 314 -32.06 17.56 -6.79
N VAL A 315 -31.73 16.59 -7.63
CA VAL A 315 -30.34 16.18 -7.92
C VAL A 315 -30.09 16.45 -9.37
N ARG A 316 -29.09 17.24 -9.70
CA ARG A 316 -28.73 17.54 -11.08
C ARG A 316 -28.39 16.25 -11.82
N SER A 317 -29.11 16.01 -12.92
CA SER A 317 -28.85 14.87 -13.78
C SER A 317 -27.48 14.92 -14.43
N HIS A 318 -26.98 16.13 -14.67
CA HIS A 318 -25.67 16.39 -15.28
C HIS A 318 -24.89 17.39 -14.47
N TYR A 319 -23.66 17.03 -14.12
CA TYR A 319 -22.73 17.90 -13.41
C TYR A 319 -21.34 17.73 -13.99
N ASN A 320 -20.77 18.81 -14.46
CA ASN A 320 -19.38 18.86 -14.88
C ASN A 320 -18.54 19.55 -13.81
N SER A 321 -17.32 19.12 -13.66
CA SER A 321 -16.36 19.72 -12.73
C SER A 321 -15.03 19.92 -13.44
N PHE A 322 -14.45 21.09 -13.26
CA PHE A 322 -13.08 21.40 -13.62
C PHE A 322 -12.43 22.02 -12.39
N ALA A 323 -11.57 21.28 -11.73
CA ALA A 323 -11.02 21.64 -10.43
C ALA A 323 -9.48 21.56 -10.44
N PRO A 324 -8.78 22.69 -10.66
CA PRO A 324 -7.38 22.79 -10.33
C PRO A 324 -7.15 22.65 -8.83
N ARG A 325 -6.04 22.00 -8.48
CA ARG A 325 -5.65 21.69 -7.11
C ARG A 325 -4.17 21.89 -6.93
N ILE A 326 -3.80 22.46 -5.80
CA ILE A 326 -2.41 22.65 -5.38
C ILE A 326 -2.26 22.12 -3.97
N ARG A 327 -1.28 21.25 -3.77
CA ARG A 327 -0.93 20.72 -2.44
C ARG A 327 0.54 20.96 -2.17
N ILE A 328 0.82 21.47 -0.99
CA ILE A 328 2.17 21.61 -0.45
C ILE A 328 2.29 20.64 0.73
N GLU A 329 3.28 19.79 0.68
CA GLU A 329 3.60 18.83 1.72
C GLU A 329 5.01 19.09 2.22
N TRP A 330 5.17 19.31 3.52
CA TRP A 330 6.46 19.61 4.12
C TRP A 330 6.75 18.71 5.31
N THR A 331 7.81 17.93 5.19
CA THR A 331 8.35 17.08 6.25
C THR A 331 9.73 17.60 6.64
N PRO A 332 9.83 18.43 7.70
CA PRO A 332 11.12 18.99 8.13
C PRO A 332 12.10 17.88 8.49
N GLY A 333 13.37 18.07 8.14
CA GLY A 333 14.43 17.14 8.54
C GLY A 333 14.28 15.74 7.99
N MET A 334 13.81 15.59 6.75
CA MET A 334 13.66 14.32 6.07
C MET A 334 15.02 13.66 5.85
N TYR A 335 15.22 12.48 6.42
CA TYR A 335 16.36 11.62 6.12
C TYR A 335 16.12 10.84 4.84
N TYR A 336 17.15 10.71 4.02
CA TYR A 336 17.08 9.99 2.77
C TYR A 336 18.39 9.29 2.44
N TYR A 337 18.36 8.32 1.56
CA TYR A 337 19.52 7.77 0.91
C TYR A 337 19.32 7.68 -0.60
N MET A 338 20.43 7.58 -1.34
CA MET A 338 20.40 7.37 -2.78
C MET A 338 20.53 5.88 -3.09
N ASN A 339 19.60 5.36 -3.86
CA ASN A 339 19.69 4.03 -4.46
C ASN A 339 19.93 4.21 -5.97
N GLY A 340 21.18 4.23 -6.38
CA GLY A 340 21.56 4.65 -7.72
C GLY A 340 21.08 6.08 -8.00
N PRO A 341 20.35 6.31 -9.10
CA PRO A 341 19.83 7.62 -9.46
C PRO A 341 18.59 8.03 -8.64
N ARG A 342 17.98 7.09 -7.88
CA ARG A 342 16.74 7.30 -7.16
C ARG A 342 16.99 7.72 -5.71
N LYS A 343 16.36 8.81 -5.28
CA LYS A 343 16.27 9.20 -3.88
C LYS A 343 15.20 8.36 -3.17
N VAL A 344 15.52 7.84 -1.99
CA VAL A 344 14.60 7.09 -1.13
C VAL A 344 14.50 7.81 0.20
N ASN A 345 13.32 8.32 0.51
CA ASN A 345 13.04 8.97 1.77
C ASN A 345 12.86 7.90 2.87
N VAL A 346 13.55 8.08 3.99
CA VAL A 346 13.53 7.12 5.12
C VAL A 346 12.51 7.54 6.16
N GLY A 347 12.44 8.83 6.46
CA GLY A 347 11.53 9.39 7.45
C GLY A 347 12.09 10.62 8.16
N SER A 348 11.31 11.17 9.06
CA SER A 348 11.68 12.34 9.86
C SER A 348 11.25 12.15 11.31
N ARG A 349 11.87 12.94 12.20
CA ARG A 349 11.43 13.07 13.59
C ARG A 349 10.33 14.13 13.78
N TYR A 350 10.02 14.86 12.73
CA TYR A 350 9.01 15.90 12.74
C TYR A 350 7.75 15.45 12.00
N PRO A 351 6.60 16.07 12.28
CA PRO A 351 5.38 15.79 11.54
C PRO A 351 5.51 16.23 10.07
N THR A 352 4.69 15.62 9.23
CA THR A 352 4.43 16.08 7.88
C THR A 352 3.28 17.07 7.92
N PHE A 353 3.52 18.29 7.48
CA PHE A 353 2.51 19.32 7.32
C PHE A 353 2.02 19.34 5.89
N MET A 354 0.72 19.46 5.69
CA MET A 354 0.10 19.53 4.39
C MET A 354 -0.88 20.69 4.32
N VAL A 355 -0.84 21.42 3.21
CA VAL A 355 -1.85 22.40 2.85
C VAL A 355 -2.36 22.05 1.46
N ASP A 356 -3.66 21.90 1.33
CA ASP A 356 -4.36 21.48 0.12
C ASP A 356 -5.38 22.55 -0.25
N TYR A 357 -5.29 23.08 -1.46
CA TYR A 357 -6.21 24.06 -2.02
C TYR A 357 -6.79 23.51 -3.32
N GLU A 358 -8.11 23.54 -3.43
CA GLU A 358 -8.85 23.07 -4.60
C GLU A 358 -9.93 24.07 -4.96
N GLN A 359 -10.01 24.42 -6.24
CA GLN A 359 -10.99 25.36 -6.74
C GLN A 359 -11.75 24.77 -7.92
N GLY A 360 -13.04 24.57 -7.79
CA GLY A 360 -13.94 24.28 -8.89
C GLY A 360 -14.25 25.57 -9.67
N ILE A 361 -13.93 25.57 -10.96
CA ILE A 361 -14.07 26.75 -11.82
C ILE A 361 -15.23 26.53 -12.78
N ARG A 362 -16.14 27.50 -12.83
CA ARG A 362 -17.26 27.52 -13.76
C ARG A 362 -16.79 27.96 -15.15
N ILE A 363 -16.45 27.02 -16.02
CA ILE A 363 -15.97 27.29 -17.38
C ILE A 363 -17.12 27.46 -18.37
N MET A 364 -18.16 26.63 -18.22
CA MET A 364 -19.35 26.57 -19.08
C MET A 364 -20.61 26.31 -18.27
N ASN A 365 -21.77 26.26 -18.92
CA ASN A 365 -23.00 25.82 -18.28
C ASN A 365 -22.86 24.42 -17.68
N ASN A 366 -23.48 24.18 -16.54
CA ASN A 366 -23.42 22.94 -15.75
C ASN A 366 -22.09 22.61 -15.08
N PHE A 367 -21.12 23.55 -15.08
CA PHE A 367 -19.91 23.41 -14.27
C PHE A 367 -20.14 23.91 -12.84
N GLY A 368 -19.66 23.13 -11.86
CA GLY A 368 -19.71 23.52 -10.46
C GLY A 368 -18.73 24.66 -10.13
N GLU A 369 -19.06 25.39 -9.09
CA GLU A 369 -18.27 26.47 -8.55
C GLU A 369 -18.12 26.30 -7.04
N TYR A 370 -16.93 25.95 -6.61
CA TYR A 370 -16.59 25.77 -5.20
C TYR A 370 -15.12 26.09 -4.93
N GLU A 371 -14.81 26.29 -3.68
CA GLU A 371 -13.44 26.55 -3.25
C GLU A 371 -13.23 25.91 -1.88
N ARG A 372 -12.17 25.11 -1.74
CA ARG A 372 -11.83 24.38 -0.52
C ARG A 372 -10.38 24.58 -0.17
N ILE A 373 -10.12 24.83 1.10
CA ILE A 373 -8.78 24.81 1.70
C ILE A 373 -8.76 23.84 2.88
N GLU A 374 -7.73 23.04 2.96
CA GLU A 374 -7.47 22.13 4.08
C GLU A 374 -6.01 22.25 4.50
N ALA A 375 -5.77 22.27 5.81
CA ALA A 375 -4.44 22.16 6.40
C ALA A 375 -4.43 20.97 7.35
N SER A 376 -3.39 20.15 7.30
CA SER A 376 -3.25 19.00 8.19
C SER A 376 -1.80 18.74 8.60
N ALA A 377 -1.66 18.03 9.70
CA ALA A 377 -0.40 17.54 10.22
C ALA A 377 -0.55 16.07 10.60
N GLU A 378 0.40 15.25 10.17
CA GLU A 378 0.42 13.83 10.48
C GLU A 378 1.81 13.36 10.88
N GLN A 379 1.88 12.41 11.82
CA GLN A 379 3.13 11.80 12.22
C GLN A 379 2.89 10.42 12.79
N MET A 380 3.84 9.52 12.55
CA MET A 380 3.98 8.26 13.26
C MET A 380 5.22 8.34 14.16
N ILE A 381 5.01 8.30 15.46
CA ILE A 381 6.06 8.30 16.48
C ILE A 381 6.30 6.85 16.89
N ARG A 382 7.50 6.35 16.62
CA ARG A 382 7.93 5.04 17.11
C ARG A 382 8.47 5.20 18.53
N LEU A 383 7.85 4.50 19.46
CA LEU A 383 8.27 4.41 20.85
C LEU A 383 9.27 3.24 21.02
N GLN A 384 9.79 3.07 22.23
CA GLN A 384 10.69 1.95 22.52
C GLN A 384 10.02 0.60 22.24
N GLY A 385 10.76 -0.30 21.62
CA GLY A 385 10.26 -1.59 21.15
C GLY A 385 9.43 -1.45 19.86
N VAL A 386 8.36 -2.22 19.77
CA VAL A 386 7.44 -2.26 18.60
C VAL A 386 6.16 -1.43 18.81
N ARG A 387 6.21 -0.46 19.72
CA ARG A 387 5.09 0.44 20.01
C ARG A 387 5.13 1.67 19.13
N SER A 388 3.95 2.14 18.69
CA SER A 388 3.86 3.36 17.91
C SER A 388 2.60 4.18 18.25
N ILE A 389 2.70 5.49 18.06
CA ILE A 389 1.57 6.42 18.08
C ILE A 389 1.52 7.07 16.71
N ALA A 390 0.43 6.90 16.00
CA ALA A 390 0.14 7.64 14.78
C ALA A 390 -0.96 8.66 15.07
N TYR A 391 -0.80 9.89 14.60
CA TYR A 391 -1.84 10.89 14.69
C TYR A 391 -2.00 11.66 13.39
N HIS A 392 -3.21 12.12 13.15
CA HIS A 392 -3.57 13.00 12.05
C HIS A 392 -4.51 14.09 12.58
N ILE A 393 -4.11 15.33 12.46
CA ILE A 393 -4.90 16.49 12.83
C ILE A 393 -5.11 17.32 11.57
N GLY A 394 -6.34 17.73 11.31
CA GLY A 394 -6.66 18.50 10.13
C GLY A 394 -7.76 19.51 10.39
N MET A 395 -7.72 20.61 9.66
CA MET A 395 -8.79 21.61 9.61
C MET A 395 -9.03 22.01 8.16
N GLY A 396 -10.27 22.27 7.84
CA GLY A 396 -10.63 22.67 6.50
C GLY A 396 -11.91 23.49 6.45
N CYS A 397 -12.04 24.22 5.38
CA CYS A 397 -13.26 24.94 5.10
C CYS A 397 -13.49 25.06 3.60
N PHE A 398 -14.76 25.21 3.23
CA PHE A 398 -15.17 25.69 1.93
C PHE A 398 -15.40 27.18 2.01
N THR A 399 -14.62 27.95 1.29
CA THR A 399 -14.77 29.40 1.19
C THR A 399 -15.87 29.79 0.19
N ASN A 400 -16.14 28.88 -0.76
CA ASN A 400 -17.25 28.99 -1.70
C ASN A 400 -17.93 27.62 -1.86
N GLN A 401 -19.25 27.57 -1.74
CA GLN A 401 -20.09 26.37 -1.91
C GLN A 401 -21.26 26.62 -2.86
N LYS A 402 -21.15 27.65 -3.72
CA LYS A 402 -22.25 28.12 -4.56
C LYS A 402 -22.83 27.00 -5.44
N ASP A 403 -22.00 26.11 -5.91
CA ASP A 403 -22.39 25.04 -6.81
C ASP A 403 -21.50 23.81 -6.62
N LEU A 404 -21.68 23.15 -5.46
CA LEU A 404 -20.92 21.98 -5.06
C LEU A 404 -21.76 20.72 -5.29
N TYR A 405 -21.16 19.73 -5.93
CA TYR A 405 -21.78 18.41 -6.07
C TYR A 405 -21.55 17.60 -4.79
N PHE A 406 -22.52 16.80 -4.39
CA PHE A 406 -22.46 16.11 -3.10
C PHE A 406 -21.25 15.19 -2.93
N VAL A 407 -20.66 14.66 -4.03
CA VAL A 407 -19.46 13.82 -4.01
C VAL A 407 -18.18 14.62 -3.69
N ASP A 408 -18.21 15.94 -3.87
CA ASP A 408 -17.06 16.82 -3.65
C ASP A 408 -16.96 17.31 -2.20
N TYR A 409 -17.95 17.00 -1.34
CA TYR A 409 -17.84 17.21 0.09
C TYR A 409 -16.78 16.30 0.74
N VAL A 410 -16.27 16.71 1.89
CA VAL A 410 -15.31 15.91 2.64
C VAL A 410 -16.00 14.76 3.34
N ASP A 411 -15.61 13.54 3.04
CA ASP A 411 -16.05 12.34 3.74
C ASP A 411 -15.11 12.03 4.91
N PHE A 412 -15.64 12.10 6.13
CA PHE A 412 -14.86 11.83 7.34
C PHE A 412 -14.83 10.34 7.72
N ALA A 413 -15.81 9.57 7.26
CA ALA A 413 -15.93 8.15 7.54
C ALA A 413 -15.01 7.30 6.63
N ASN A 414 -14.71 7.78 5.44
CA ASN A 414 -13.83 7.11 4.48
C ASN A 414 -12.90 8.12 3.83
N ARG A 415 -11.62 7.81 3.78
CA ARG A 415 -10.65 8.59 3.00
C ARG A 415 -10.87 8.41 1.49
N ASN A 416 -11.38 7.26 1.12
CA ASN A 416 -11.70 6.91 -0.26
C ASN A 416 -13.09 6.29 -0.30
N LEU A 417 -13.88 6.61 -1.33
CA LEU A 417 -15.02 5.78 -1.68
C LEU A 417 -14.55 4.34 -1.81
N PRO A 418 -15.33 3.36 -1.33
CA PRO A 418 -14.87 1.99 -1.22
C PRO A 418 -14.31 1.50 -2.55
N GLN A 419 -12.99 1.42 -2.64
CA GLN A 419 -12.27 0.85 -3.76
C GLN A 419 -11.96 -0.64 -3.53
N GLY A 420 -12.74 -1.31 -2.69
CA GLY A 420 -12.57 -2.71 -2.39
C GLY A 420 -12.61 -3.00 -0.90
N TRP A 421 -12.16 -4.17 -0.52
CA TRP A 421 -12.22 -4.74 0.81
C TRP A 421 -11.21 -4.15 1.82
N ASN A 422 -10.46 -3.11 1.43
CA ASN A 422 -9.29 -2.61 2.13
C ASN A 422 -9.49 -1.21 2.68
N ASP A 423 -10.52 -1.03 3.43
CA ASP A 423 -10.61 0.16 4.25
C ASP A 423 -9.69 -0.03 5.47
N ASP A 424 -8.59 0.69 5.52
CA ASP A 424 -7.71 0.69 6.69
C ASP A 424 -8.50 1.05 7.95
N ILE A 425 -8.33 0.24 8.99
CA ILE A 425 -8.87 0.54 10.30
C ILE A 425 -7.96 1.59 10.94
N GLY A 426 -8.49 2.80 11.13
CA GLY A 426 -7.75 3.93 11.74
C GLY A 426 -7.60 5.14 10.81
N GLY A 427 -7.31 6.28 11.40
CA GLY A 427 -7.14 7.55 10.67
C GLY A 427 -8.43 8.15 10.09
N THR A 428 -9.56 7.49 10.25
CA THR A 428 -10.91 7.94 9.84
C THR A 428 -11.92 7.57 10.92
N PHE A 429 -13.13 8.14 10.85
CA PHE A 429 -14.22 7.79 11.77
C PHE A 429 -14.96 6.56 11.23
N GLN A 430 -15.07 5.53 12.05
CA GLN A 430 -15.63 4.24 11.65
C GLN A 430 -17.13 4.11 11.95
N SER A 431 -17.61 4.83 12.97
CA SER A 431 -19.01 4.78 13.44
C SER A 431 -19.75 6.09 13.21
N LEU A 432 -19.15 7.04 12.49
CA LEU A 432 -19.79 8.32 12.18
C LEU A 432 -21.03 8.08 11.31
N ASP A 433 -22.16 8.63 11.76
CA ASP A 433 -23.41 8.56 11.02
C ASP A 433 -23.27 9.30 9.68
N GLY A 434 -23.67 8.64 8.64
CA GLY A 434 -23.61 9.15 7.30
C GLY A 434 -24.39 10.41 7.02
N ARG A 435 -25.37 10.78 7.86
CA ARG A 435 -26.13 12.04 7.74
C ARG A 435 -25.23 13.29 7.76
N TRP A 436 -24.00 13.18 8.25
CA TRP A 436 -23.05 14.28 8.37
C TRP A 436 -22.16 14.47 7.15
N TYR A 437 -22.39 13.71 6.11
CA TYR A 437 -21.60 13.73 4.90
C TYR A 437 -21.46 15.13 4.26
N ASN A 438 -22.55 15.88 4.21
CA ASN A 438 -22.61 17.20 3.58
C ASN A 438 -22.47 18.38 4.56
N ALA A 439 -22.07 18.14 5.79
CA ALA A 439 -21.93 19.17 6.81
C ALA A 439 -20.48 19.71 6.95
N SER A 440 -19.64 19.49 5.97
CA SER A 440 -18.20 19.81 6.00
C SER A 440 -17.89 21.25 5.55
N SER A 441 -18.81 22.20 5.70
CA SER A 441 -18.55 23.61 5.33
C SER A 441 -17.31 24.17 6.01
N HIS A 442 -17.10 23.83 7.27
CA HIS A 442 -15.87 24.03 8.02
C HIS A 442 -15.75 22.93 9.07
N TYR A 443 -14.55 22.48 9.33
CA TYR A 443 -14.31 21.39 10.26
C TYR A 443 -12.92 21.41 10.87
N VAL A 444 -12.81 20.77 12.05
CA VAL A 444 -11.54 20.37 12.64
C VAL A 444 -11.65 18.90 13.01
N ARG A 445 -10.68 18.10 12.59
CA ARG A 445 -10.61 16.66 12.89
C ARG A 445 -9.30 16.29 13.55
N GLY A 446 -9.36 15.31 14.43
CA GLY A 446 -8.18 14.69 15.02
C GLY A 446 -8.40 13.20 15.13
N ASN A 447 -7.44 12.41 14.66
CA ASN A 447 -7.42 10.97 14.81
C ASN A 447 -6.08 10.56 15.42
N MET A 448 -6.11 9.60 16.33
CA MET A 448 -4.94 9.03 16.97
C MET A 448 -5.08 7.52 17.05
N THR A 449 -4.01 6.82 16.76
CA THR A 449 -3.91 5.36 16.91
C THR A 449 -2.68 5.03 17.74
N TYR A 450 -2.85 4.37 18.85
CA TYR A 450 -1.78 3.77 19.63
C TYR A 450 -1.70 2.28 19.32
N GLU A 451 -0.54 1.82 18.92
CA GLU A 451 -0.28 0.43 18.55
C GLU A 451 0.79 -0.18 19.46
N ALA A 452 0.53 -1.37 19.98
CA ALA A 452 1.49 -2.13 20.78
C ALA A 452 1.25 -3.65 20.60
N PRO A 453 2.24 -4.52 20.87
CA PRO A 453 2.06 -5.96 20.74
C PRO A 453 0.92 -6.50 21.60
N PHE A 454 0.86 -6.06 22.86
CA PHE A 454 -0.21 -6.39 23.81
C PHE A 454 -0.52 -5.20 24.68
N ILE A 455 -1.80 -4.89 24.86
CA ILE A 455 -2.32 -3.81 25.70
C ILE A 455 -3.30 -4.41 26.73
N LEU A 456 -4.47 -4.85 26.29
CA LEU A 456 -5.51 -5.45 27.12
C LEU A 456 -5.40 -6.97 27.19
N LEU A 457 -4.95 -7.61 26.13
CA LEU A 457 -4.83 -9.06 26.03
C LEU A 457 -3.52 -9.62 26.59
N TYR A 458 -2.70 -8.78 27.22
CA TYR A 458 -1.45 -9.19 27.87
C TYR A 458 -1.61 -10.40 28.82
N PRO A 459 -2.64 -10.49 29.68
CA PRO A 459 -2.81 -11.62 30.58
C PRO A 459 -3.02 -12.97 29.89
N VAL A 460 -3.59 -12.96 28.69
CA VAL A 460 -3.91 -14.14 27.87
C VAL A 460 -3.01 -14.30 26.65
N SER A 461 -1.93 -13.52 26.56
CA SER A 461 -1.01 -13.45 25.42
C SER A 461 -0.46 -14.82 25.00
N ARG A 462 -0.26 -15.76 25.95
CA ARG A 462 0.21 -17.11 25.68
C ARG A 462 -0.79 -17.94 24.87
N LEU A 463 -2.09 -17.68 25.02
CA LEU A 463 -3.17 -18.38 24.29
C LEU A 463 -3.45 -17.71 22.94
N LEU A 464 -3.13 -16.43 22.81
CA LEU A 464 -3.44 -15.60 21.67
C LEU A 464 -2.19 -15.25 20.83
N SER A 465 -1.29 -16.23 20.66
CA SER A 465 -0.04 -16.05 19.91
C SER A 465 -0.22 -15.66 18.43
N PHE A 466 -1.44 -15.78 17.89
CA PHE A 466 -1.78 -15.34 16.55
C PHE A 466 -2.05 -13.84 16.45
N ILE A 467 -2.21 -13.11 17.57
CA ILE A 467 -2.35 -11.66 17.59
C ILE A 467 -0.96 -11.04 17.54
N GLN A 468 -0.74 -10.22 16.53
CA GLN A 468 0.51 -9.48 16.36
C GLN A 468 0.53 -8.19 17.14
N LYS A 469 -0.56 -7.46 17.07
CA LYS A 469 -0.66 -6.10 17.58
C LYS A 469 -2.07 -5.80 18.05
N GLU A 470 -2.15 -5.04 19.13
CA GLU A 470 -3.38 -4.41 19.58
C GLU A 470 -3.32 -2.92 19.30
N ARG A 471 -4.47 -2.33 19.02
CA ARG A 471 -4.61 -0.91 18.69
C ARG A 471 -5.71 -0.26 19.52
N ILE A 472 -5.44 0.93 20.01
CA ILE A 472 -6.44 1.83 20.59
C ILE A 472 -6.59 3.01 19.66
N TYR A 473 -7.84 3.31 19.31
CA TYR A 473 -8.17 4.39 18.41
C TYR A 473 -8.90 5.49 19.16
N GLY A 474 -8.59 6.73 18.84
CA GLY A 474 -9.31 7.91 19.30
C GLY A 474 -9.56 8.86 18.15
N GLY A 475 -10.75 9.40 18.06
CA GLY A 475 -11.14 10.37 17.05
C GLY A 475 -11.97 11.49 17.65
N ILE A 476 -11.76 12.72 17.18
CA ILE A 476 -12.56 13.89 17.53
C ILE A 476 -12.86 14.70 16.27
N LEU A 477 -14.11 15.13 16.12
CA LEU A 477 -14.58 15.92 15.00
C LEU A 477 -15.46 17.07 15.48
N PHE A 478 -15.11 18.26 15.00
CA PHE A 478 -15.90 19.47 15.17
C PHE A 478 -16.35 19.94 13.80
N MET A 479 -17.64 20.08 13.60
CA MET A 479 -18.23 20.65 12.39
C MET A 479 -19.59 21.28 12.69
N PRO A 480 -20.21 22.03 11.78
CA PRO A 480 -21.53 22.58 11.99
C PRO A 480 -22.54 21.51 12.43
N HIS A 481 -23.37 21.83 13.41
CA HIS A 481 -24.39 20.96 13.97
C HIS A 481 -23.90 19.70 14.72
N LEU A 482 -22.63 19.35 14.62
CA LEU A 482 -22.00 18.22 15.29
C LEU A 482 -20.73 18.69 16.04
N ASN A 483 -20.89 19.04 17.34
CA ASN A 483 -19.80 19.62 18.09
C ASN A 483 -19.88 19.25 19.58
N PRO A 484 -18.94 18.42 20.09
CA PRO A 484 -18.05 17.53 19.34
C PRO A 484 -18.68 16.17 19.01
N TYR A 485 -18.13 15.50 18.01
CA TYR A 485 -18.23 14.04 17.86
C TYR A 485 -16.93 13.41 18.36
N ILE A 486 -17.04 12.39 19.19
CA ILE A 486 -15.90 11.65 19.75
C ILE A 486 -16.11 10.19 19.45
N GLU A 487 -15.06 9.55 18.92
CA GLU A 487 -15.05 8.13 18.66
C GLU A 487 -13.87 7.48 19.39
N LEU A 488 -14.13 6.39 20.09
CA LEU A 488 -13.13 5.55 20.72
C LEU A 488 -13.24 4.14 20.13
N GLY A 489 -12.10 3.52 19.89
CA GLY A 489 -12.07 2.17 19.34
C GLY A 489 -10.96 1.34 19.96
N TYR A 490 -11.18 0.03 19.94
CA TYR A 490 -10.20 -0.98 20.26
C TYR A 490 -10.20 -2.04 19.18
N GLY A 491 -9.01 -2.47 18.77
CA GLY A 491 -8.86 -3.50 17.75
C GLY A 491 -7.59 -4.29 17.92
N PHE A 492 -7.49 -5.34 17.15
CA PHE A 492 -6.30 -6.16 17.06
C PHE A 492 -6.04 -6.58 15.61
N ALA A 493 -4.78 -6.79 15.30
CA ALA A 493 -4.29 -7.26 14.02
C ALA A 493 -3.69 -8.66 14.16
N THR A 494 -4.00 -9.49 13.18
CA THR A 494 -3.38 -10.79 12.96
C THR A 494 -2.67 -10.78 11.62
N HIS A 495 -2.11 -11.90 11.17
CA HIS A 495 -1.53 -12.01 9.81
C HIS A 495 -2.57 -12.07 8.70
N ILE A 496 -3.80 -12.40 9.03
CA ILE A 496 -4.85 -12.71 8.07
C ILE A 496 -5.91 -11.62 8.06
N PHE A 497 -6.19 -11.05 9.21
CA PHE A 497 -7.25 -10.07 9.35
C PHE A 497 -6.99 -9.07 10.48
N ASP A 498 -7.58 -7.91 10.33
CA ASP A 498 -7.70 -6.88 11.36
C ASP A 498 -9.16 -6.79 11.78
N ALA A 499 -9.40 -6.64 13.08
CA ALA A 499 -10.73 -6.44 13.65
C ALA A 499 -10.72 -5.28 14.63
N GLY A 500 -11.80 -4.50 14.66
CA GLY A 500 -11.97 -3.40 15.60
C GLY A 500 -13.42 -3.14 15.96
N ILE A 501 -13.62 -2.66 17.19
CA ILE A 501 -14.92 -2.21 17.71
C ILE A 501 -14.78 -0.73 18.04
N PHE A 502 -15.76 0.05 17.62
CA PHE A 502 -15.78 1.50 17.74
C PHE A 502 -17.07 1.96 18.43
N ILE A 503 -16.95 2.95 19.27
CA ILE A 503 -18.04 3.57 19.99
C ILE A 503 -18.04 5.06 19.67
N GLY A 504 -19.16 5.54 19.09
CA GLY A 504 -19.37 6.93 18.76
C GLY A 504 -20.22 7.65 19.81
N SER A 505 -19.86 8.90 20.09
CA SER A 505 -20.57 9.78 20.98
C SER A 505 -20.77 11.16 20.34
N GLU A 506 -21.98 11.66 20.36
CA GLU A 506 -22.35 12.99 19.87
C GLU A 506 -22.79 13.87 21.04
N LYS A 507 -22.10 15.01 21.23
CA LYS A 507 -22.38 15.94 22.35
C LYS A 507 -22.43 15.26 23.73
N GLY A 508 -21.56 14.24 23.94
CA GLY A 508 -21.51 13.47 25.17
C GLY A 508 -22.59 12.40 25.34
N LYS A 509 -23.47 12.23 24.34
CA LYS A 509 -24.45 11.12 24.33
C LYS A 509 -23.94 10.01 23.42
N PHE A 510 -24.08 8.78 23.88
CA PHE A 510 -23.81 7.60 23.08
C PHE A 510 -24.71 7.56 21.84
N THR A 511 -24.14 7.35 20.67
CA THR A 511 -24.87 7.34 19.39
C THR A 511 -24.78 6.01 18.65
N SER A 512 -23.63 5.40 18.62
CA SER A 512 -23.42 4.23 17.77
C SER A 512 -22.32 3.30 18.28
N VAL A 513 -22.47 2.01 17.96
CA VAL A 513 -21.40 1.01 18.03
C VAL A 513 -21.19 0.45 16.64
N GLY A 514 -19.96 0.39 16.18
CA GLY A 514 -19.57 -0.20 14.92
C GLY A 514 -18.51 -1.29 15.12
N CYS A 515 -18.61 -2.36 14.35
CA CYS A 515 -17.54 -3.33 14.20
C CYS A 515 -16.99 -3.24 12.79
N LYS A 516 -15.66 -3.26 12.67
CA LYS A 516 -14.98 -3.33 11.39
C LYS A 516 -14.07 -4.53 11.34
N PHE A 517 -14.02 -5.13 10.18
CA PHE A 517 -13.25 -6.33 9.93
C PHE A 517 -12.63 -6.23 8.53
N THR A 518 -11.32 -6.40 8.42
CA THR A 518 -10.59 -6.36 7.15
C THR A 518 -9.74 -7.61 6.99
N PHE A 519 -9.70 -8.17 5.79
CA PHE A 519 -8.85 -9.31 5.46
C PHE A 519 -7.64 -8.85 4.65
N GLU A 520 -6.44 -9.16 5.11
CA GLU A 520 -5.19 -8.82 4.41
C GLU A 520 -4.77 -9.81 3.31
N LEU A 521 -5.40 -11.00 3.28
CA LEU A 521 -5.04 -12.09 2.35
C LEU A 521 -5.08 -11.71 0.87
N PHE A 522 -5.74 -10.62 0.51
CA PHE A 522 -5.97 -10.22 -0.88
C PHE A 522 -5.32 -8.90 -1.27
N ASN A 523 -4.43 -8.36 -0.43
CA ASN A 523 -3.87 -7.00 -0.57
C ASN A 523 -2.45 -6.93 -1.10
N LYS A 524 -1.83 -8.03 -1.47
CA LYS A 524 -0.47 -8.02 -2.02
C LYS A 524 -0.43 -8.12 -3.52
#